data_b3f94f6e7b831508ad45ecd63a4d147e
#
_entry.id   b3f94f6e7b831508ad45ecd63a4d147e
#
_cell.length_a   1.000
_cell.length_b   1.000
_cell.length_c   1.000
_cell.angle_alpha   90.00
_cell.angle_beta   90.00
_cell.angle_gamma   90.00
#
_symmetry.space_group_name_H-M   'P 1'
#
loop_
_entity.id
_entity.type
_entity.pdbx_description
1 polymer ?
#
loop_
_entity_poly.entity_id
_entity_poly.type
_entity_poly.pdbx_seq_one_letter_code
_entity_poly.pdbx_strand_id
1 'polypeptide(L)' 'SFTEIHLFFNTTADLTLTLPACKWQNGNTPTISANKTYEFIFTYTTEWLGGVIIYE' A
#
# COMPACT_ATOMS: atom_id res chain seq x y z
N SER A 1 -16.97 14.02 2.64
CA SER A 1 -16.53 13.01 1.68
C SER A 1 -15.03 12.80 1.77
N PHE A 2 -14.54 11.72 1.22
CA PHE A 2 -13.12 11.41 1.22
C PHE A 2 -12.74 10.80 -0.13
N THR A 3 -11.43 10.82 -0.43
CA THR A 3 -10.89 10.26 -1.66
C THR A 3 -10.22 8.91 -1.34
N GLU A 4 -10.46 7.95 -2.19
CA GLU A 4 -9.91 6.59 -2.02
C GLU A 4 -9.25 6.15 -3.33
N ILE A 5 -8.03 5.63 -3.24
CA ILE A 5 -7.28 5.15 -4.39
C ILE A 5 -6.83 3.72 -4.10
N HIS A 6 -7.12 2.81 -5.02
CA HIS A 6 -6.71 1.41 -4.92
C HIS A 6 -5.68 1.12 -6.01
N LEU A 7 -4.54 0.56 -5.62
CA LEU A 7 -3.49 0.12 -6.52
C LEU A 7 -3.33 -1.39 -6.40
N PHE A 8 -3.42 -2.08 -7.52
CA PHE A 8 -3.37 -3.54 -7.57
C PHE A 8 -2.22 -3.96 -8.47
N PHE A 9 -1.31 -4.80 -7.97
CA PHE A 9 -0.20 -5.27 -8.80
C PHE A 9 0.38 -6.59 -8.28
N ASN A 10 1.04 -7.31 -9.21
CA ASN A 10 1.75 -8.55 -8.91
C ASN A 10 3.24 -8.30 -8.91
N THR A 11 3.98 -9.07 -8.11
CA THR A 11 5.44 -8.98 -8.07
C THR A 11 6.06 -10.30 -8.54
N THR A 12 7.22 -10.19 -9.20
CA THR A 12 8.05 -11.33 -9.57
C THR A 12 9.41 -11.29 -8.88
N ALA A 13 9.69 -10.20 -8.17
CA ALA A 13 10.94 -10.02 -7.43
C ALA A 13 10.66 -9.11 -6.24
N ASP A 14 11.56 -9.14 -5.28
CA ASP A 14 11.49 -8.19 -4.16
C ASP A 14 11.67 -6.79 -4.69
N LEU A 15 10.85 -5.85 -4.24
CA LEU A 15 10.87 -4.48 -4.70
C LEU A 15 11.04 -3.53 -3.53
N THR A 16 11.76 -2.44 -3.81
CA THR A 16 11.79 -1.28 -2.93
C THR A 16 11.05 -0.17 -3.65
N LEU A 17 9.90 0.23 -3.12
CA LEU A 17 9.09 1.29 -3.71
C LEU A 17 9.22 2.56 -2.88
N THR A 18 9.27 3.68 -3.59
CA THR A 18 9.12 4.98 -2.93
C THR A 18 7.63 5.24 -2.79
N LEU A 19 7.15 5.17 -1.56
CA LEU A 19 5.74 5.34 -1.26
C LEU A 19 5.50 6.74 -0.70
N PRO A 20 4.31 7.31 -0.91
CA PRO A 20 4.02 8.63 -0.38
C PRO A 20 4.01 8.63 1.15
N ALA A 21 4.33 9.77 1.73
CA ALA A 21 4.25 9.94 3.16
C ALA A 21 2.78 9.86 3.57
N CYS A 22 2.44 8.85 4.38
CA CYS A 22 1.09 8.66 4.87
C CYS A 22 1.12 7.87 6.17
N LYS A 23 -0.02 7.82 6.83
CA LYS A 23 -0.15 7.08 8.07
C LYS A 23 -0.56 5.65 7.72
N TRP A 24 0.33 4.70 7.95
CA TRP A 24 0.07 3.30 7.64
C TRP A 24 -0.75 2.62 8.72
N GLN A 25 -1.54 1.65 8.32
CA GLN A 25 -2.52 0.99 9.17
C GLN A 25 -1.94 0.45 10.48
N ASN A 26 -0.73 -0.08 10.43
CA ASN A 26 -0.05 -0.63 11.60
C ASN A 26 1.19 0.18 12.00
N GLY A 27 1.30 1.40 11.49
CA GLY A 27 2.39 2.30 11.82
C GLY A 27 3.68 2.09 11.05
N ASN A 28 3.74 1.11 10.15
CA ASN A 28 4.95 0.78 9.41
C ASN A 28 4.70 0.74 7.91
N THR A 29 5.67 1.25 7.14
CA THR A 29 5.66 1.12 5.69
C THR A 29 5.76 -0.35 5.32
N PRO A 30 4.90 -0.85 4.42
CA PRO A 30 4.93 -2.27 4.06
C PRO A 30 6.19 -2.66 3.28
N THR A 31 6.60 -3.90 3.46
CA THR A 31 7.69 -4.52 2.71
C THR A 31 7.10 -5.32 1.57
N ILE A 32 7.68 -5.18 0.37
CA ILE A 32 7.17 -5.83 -0.84
C ILE A 32 8.10 -6.96 -1.23
N SER A 33 7.56 -8.18 -1.21
CA SER A 33 8.30 -9.40 -1.52
C SER A 33 7.89 -9.97 -2.87
N ALA A 34 8.70 -10.89 -3.40
CA ALA A 34 8.44 -11.52 -4.68
C ALA A 34 7.26 -12.49 -4.65
N ASN A 35 6.64 -12.70 -5.81
CA ASN A 35 5.63 -13.73 -6.06
C ASN A 35 4.37 -13.57 -5.20
N LYS A 36 3.93 -12.32 -5.03
CA LYS A 36 2.71 -12.00 -4.30
C LYS A 36 1.92 -10.96 -5.06
N THR A 37 0.65 -10.88 -4.75
CA THR A 37 -0.24 -9.85 -5.27
C THR A 37 -0.54 -8.87 -4.15
N TYR A 38 -0.38 -7.59 -4.44
CA TYR A 38 -0.60 -6.53 -3.46
C TYR A 38 -1.73 -5.63 -3.90
N GLU A 39 -2.54 -5.23 -2.95
CA GLU A 39 -3.51 -4.17 -3.14
C GLU A 39 -3.23 -3.07 -2.13
N PHE A 40 -2.78 -1.92 -2.60
CA PHE A 40 -2.57 -0.75 -1.76
C PHE A 40 -3.82 0.10 -1.78
N ILE A 41 -4.26 0.53 -0.62
CA ILE A 41 -5.44 1.36 -0.46
C ILE A 41 -5.02 2.66 0.21
N PHE A 42 -5.17 3.78 -0.49
CA PHE A 42 -4.86 5.09 0.05
C PHE A 42 -6.16 5.85 0.23
N THR A 43 -6.39 6.32 1.43
CA THR A 43 -7.60 7.07 1.77
C THR A 43 -7.21 8.46 2.26
N TYR A 44 -7.81 9.48 1.70
CA TYR A 44 -7.60 10.85 2.16
C TYR A 44 -8.84 11.34 2.90
N THR A 45 -8.67 11.73 4.15
CA THR A 45 -9.71 12.37 4.96
C THR A 45 -9.24 13.77 5.31
N THR A 46 -8.53 13.93 6.42
CA THR A 46 -7.79 15.13 6.79
C THR A 46 -6.30 14.91 6.60
N GLU A 47 -5.90 13.66 6.38
CA GLU A 47 -4.53 13.26 6.09
C GLU A 47 -4.58 11.99 5.26
N TRP A 48 -3.46 11.63 4.64
CA TRP A 48 -3.38 10.39 3.87
C TRP A 48 -3.20 9.20 4.80
N LEU A 49 -4.04 8.19 4.60
CA LEU A 49 -3.99 6.92 5.32
C LEU A 49 -3.66 5.82 4.31
N GLY A 50 -2.77 4.91 4.68
CA GLY A 50 -2.37 3.82 3.80
C GLY A 50 -2.64 2.46 4.43
N GLY A 51 -3.13 1.54 3.60
CA GLY A 51 -3.32 0.15 3.98
C GLY A 51 -2.82 -0.75 2.87
N VAL A 52 -2.56 -2.03 3.20
CA VAL A 52 -2.12 -3.00 2.22
C VAL A 52 -2.79 -4.34 2.50
N ILE A 53 -3.21 -5.01 1.41
CA ILE A 53 -3.70 -6.38 1.44
C ILE A 53 -2.73 -7.21 0.63
N ILE A 54 -2.27 -8.32 1.19
CA ILE A 54 -1.30 -9.21 0.55
C ILE A 54 -1.98 -10.54 0.26
N TYR A 55 -2.00 -10.91 -1.01
CA TYR A 55 -2.55 -12.19 -1.47
C TYR A 55 -1.37 -13.12 -1.77
N GLU A 56 -1.31 -14.22 -1.08
CA GLU A 56 -0.20 -15.17 -1.22
C GLU A 56 -0.56 -16.42 -1.97
#